data_6fbdabbdd1f0ffa07de2d459afbcd476
#
_entry.id   6fbdabbdd1f0ffa07de2d459afbcd476
#
_cell.length_a   1.000
_cell.length_b   1.000
_cell.length_c   1.000
_cell.angle_alpha   90.00
_cell.angle_beta   90.00
_cell.angle_gamma   90.00
#
_symmetry.space_group_name_H-M   'P 1'
#
loop_
_entity.id
_entity.type
_entity.pdbx_description
1 polymer ?
#
loop_
_entity_poly.entity_id
_entity_poly.type
_entity_poly.pdbx_seq_one_letter_code
_entity_poly.pdbx_strand_id
1 'polypeptide(L)'
;MKRSHILMLLGIALTAPAVSHAQLAGSTLVAVSVAEMRDITLGWSAKRQILGQAVYNDNNERVGSVDDIIVTGDIAVSYAIVNAGGFLAVAKHDVAVPVSAFKLTDDKLVLPGATREALKAAPRFVYAH
;
A
#
# COMPACT_ATOMS: atom_id res chain seq x y z
N MET A 1 4.65 -79.22 1.84
CA MET A 1 4.64 -78.73 1.73
C MET A 1 4.74 -77.63 1.82
N LYS A 2 4.60 -76.93 1.92
CA LYS A 2 4.64 -75.93 1.89
C LYS A 2 4.84 -74.93 1.78
N ARG A 3 4.83 -74.19 1.74
CA ARG A 3 5.13 -73.24 1.57
C ARG A 3 4.97 -72.12 1.74
N SER A 4 4.98 -71.32 1.97
CA SER A 4 4.84 -70.33 2.20
C SER A 4 5.27 -69.27 1.89
N HIS A 5 5.05 -68.66 1.68
CA HIS A 5 5.49 -67.68 1.31
C HIS A 5 5.32 -66.46 1.56
N ILE A 6 5.46 -65.77 1.67
CA ILE A 6 5.43 -64.68 1.99
C ILE A 6 5.66 -63.63 1.51
N LEU A 7 5.35 -63.01 1.43
CA LEU A 7 5.40 -62.00 1.01
C LEU A 7 5.72 -60.89 1.34
N MET A 8 5.93 -60.17 1.30
CA MET A 8 6.27 -59.17 1.61
C MET A 8 6.01 -58.04 1.27
N LEU A 9 5.75 -57.44 1.43
CA LEU A 9 5.47 -56.39 1.21
C LEU A 9 6.10 -55.31 1.31
N LEU A 10 6.13 -54.62 1.13
CA LEU A 10 6.71 -53.66 1.21
C LEU A 10 6.29 -52.47 1.33
N GLY A 11 6.36 -51.93 1.91
CA GLY A 11 5.95 -50.80 2.18
C GLY A 11 6.58 -49.75 1.61
N ILE A 12 6.10 -49.03 1.16
CA ILE A 12 6.71 -48.08 0.64
C ILE A 12 6.50 -46.93 1.23
N ALA A 13 7.15 -46.38 1.74
CA ALA A 13 7.06 -45.28 2.36
C ALA A 13 7.20 -44.18 1.57
N LEU A 14 6.47 -43.66 1.37
CA LEU A 14 6.62 -42.65 0.71
C LEU A 14 6.66 -41.51 1.36
N THR A 15 7.29 -40.86 1.45
CA THR A 15 7.46 -39.80 2.11
C THR A 15 7.29 -38.65 1.38
N ALA A 16 6.45 -37.96 1.61
CA ALA A 16 6.28 -36.78 1.03
C ALA A 16 7.27 -35.87 1.42
N PRO A 17 7.69 -35.11 0.65
CA PRO A 17 8.67 -34.23 0.96
C PRO A 17 8.11 -33.12 1.70
N ALA A 18 8.68 -32.82 2.60
CA ALA A 18 8.29 -31.79 3.33
C ALA A 18 8.49 -30.58 2.59
N VAL A 19 7.67 -29.80 2.70
CA VAL A 19 7.81 -28.69 2.13
C VAL A 19 8.71 -27.82 2.70
N SER A 20 9.31 -27.11 2.06
CA SER A 20 10.34 -26.35 2.54
C SER A 20 9.97 -25.15 3.26
N HIS A 21 8.77 -24.92 3.53
CA HIS A 21 8.45 -23.78 4.32
C HIS A 21 9.21 -23.75 5.58
N ALA A 22 9.44 -24.88 6.13
CA ALA A 22 10.09 -24.93 7.41
C ALA A 22 11.46 -24.35 7.33
N GLN A 23 12.03 -24.34 6.18
CA GLN A 23 13.36 -23.83 6.11
C GLN A 23 13.41 -22.36 6.30
N LEU A 24 12.34 -21.72 6.02
CA LEU A 24 12.34 -20.29 6.19
C LEU A 24 11.98 -19.89 7.58
N ALA A 25 11.58 -20.83 8.39
CA ALA A 25 11.12 -20.49 9.70
C ALA A 25 12.21 -19.88 10.55
N GLY A 26 13.43 -20.24 10.31
CA GLY A 26 14.51 -19.70 11.09
C GLY A 26 15.10 -18.43 10.51
N SER A 27 14.67 -18.03 9.35
CA SER A 27 15.26 -16.84 8.77
C SER A 27 14.26 -15.71 8.84
N THR A 28 14.71 -14.60 9.31
CA THR A 28 13.87 -13.42 9.35
C THR A 28 13.87 -12.82 7.97
N LEU A 29 12.71 -12.80 7.37
CA LEU A 29 12.60 -12.16 6.09
C LEU A 29 12.56 -10.67 6.32
N VAL A 30 13.61 -10.00 5.98
CA VAL A 30 13.70 -8.57 6.13
C VAL A 30 13.10 -7.88 4.92
N ALA A 31 13.00 -8.56 3.82
CA ALA A 31 12.49 -7.99 2.58
C ALA A 31 11.40 -8.89 2.00
N VAL A 32 10.67 -8.33 1.07
CA VAL A 32 9.57 -9.05 0.43
C VAL A 32 10.08 -10.13 -0.51
N SER A 33 9.23 -11.07 -0.82
CA SER A 33 9.53 -12.13 -1.77
C SER A 33 9.56 -11.57 -3.20
N VAL A 34 10.07 -12.38 -4.12
CA VAL A 34 10.10 -11.99 -5.53
C VAL A 34 8.69 -11.81 -6.09
N ALA A 35 7.75 -12.61 -5.62
CA ALA A 35 6.37 -12.49 -6.07
C ALA A 35 5.77 -11.18 -5.61
N GLU A 36 5.98 -10.82 -4.36
CA GLU A 36 5.49 -9.55 -3.85
C GLU A 36 6.17 -8.36 -4.51
N MET A 37 7.42 -8.52 -4.90
CA MET A 37 8.14 -7.45 -5.57
C MET A 37 7.44 -7.01 -6.86
N ARG A 38 6.83 -7.96 -7.57
CA ARG A 38 6.10 -7.62 -8.79
C ARG A 38 4.92 -6.70 -8.49
N ASP A 39 4.19 -7.01 -7.43
CA ASP A 39 3.05 -6.19 -7.06
C ASP A 39 3.48 -4.81 -6.62
N ILE A 40 4.59 -4.76 -5.90
CA ILE A 40 5.14 -3.47 -5.46
C ILE A 40 5.52 -2.60 -6.64
N THR A 41 6.10 -3.19 -7.69
CA THR A 41 6.51 -2.39 -8.85
C THR A 41 5.33 -1.78 -9.60
N LEU A 42 4.14 -2.30 -9.40
CA LEU A 42 2.93 -1.75 -10.00
C LEU A 42 2.32 -0.66 -9.13
N GLY A 43 2.84 -0.47 -7.94
CA GLY A 43 2.35 0.57 -7.05
C GLY A 43 2.85 1.94 -7.44
N TRP A 44 2.35 2.93 -6.76
CA TRP A 44 2.77 4.30 -6.99
C TRP A 44 3.97 4.64 -6.12
N SER A 45 4.91 5.33 -6.69
CA SER A 45 6.05 5.82 -5.93
C SER A 45 5.64 7.07 -5.17
N ALA A 46 5.70 7.02 -3.85
CA ALA A 46 5.39 8.17 -3.04
C ALA A 46 6.28 9.36 -3.42
N LYS A 47 7.54 9.09 -3.61
CA LYS A 47 8.49 10.14 -3.89
C LYS A 47 8.31 10.76 -5.28
N ARG A 48 7.98 9.92 -6.25
CA ARG A 48 7.95 10.39 -7.65
C ARG A 48 6.58 10.84 -8.11
N GLN A 49 5.53 10.25 -7.54
CA GLN A 49 4.19 10.42 -8.09
C GLN A 49 3.20 11.05 -7.13
N ILE A 50 3.54 11.18 -5.86
CA ILE A 50 2.59 11.68 -4.87
C ILE A 50 3.11 12.91 -4.14
N LEU A 51 4.27 12.81 -3.51
CA LEU A 51 4.78 13.91 -2.70
C LEU A 51 5.05 15.15 -3.53
N GLY A 52 4.55 16.26 -3.07
CA GLY A 52 4.72 17.53 -3.74
C GLY A 52 3.84 17.73 -4.96
N GLN A 53 3.01 16.75 -5.30
CA GLN A 53 2.18 16.85 -6.48
C GLN A 53 0.93 17.66 -6.23
N ALA A 54 0.49 18.35 -7.25
CA ALA A 54 -0.78 19.04 -7.22
C ALA A 54 -1.92 18.02 -7.24
N VAL A 55 -2.96 18.31 -6.52
CA VAL A 55 -4.16 17.47 -6.47
C VAL A 55 -5.27 18.18 -7.23
N TYR A 56 -5.90 17.44 -8.12
CA TYR A 56 -7.00 17.94 -8.94
C TYR A 56 -8.27 17.19 -8.60
N ASN A 57 -9.40 17.80 -8.84
CA ASN A 57 -10.68 17.08 -8.77
C ASN A 57 -11.08 16.59 -10.16
N ASP A 58 -12.24 15.97 -10.25
CA ASP A 58 -12.74 15.44 -11.52
C ASP A 58 -13.15 16.53 -12.51
N ASN A 59 -13.26 17.77 -12.09
CA ASN A 59 -13.47 18.89 -12.97
C ASN A 59 -12.16 19.54 -13.43
N ASN A 60 -11.04 18.87 -13.16
CA ASN A 60 -9.73 19.35 -13.52
C ASN A 60 -9.36 20.67 -12.83
N GLU A 61 -9.93 20.91 -11.66
CA GLU A 61 -9.58 22.05 -10.87
C GLU A 61 -8.53 21.65 -9.85
N ARG A 62 -7.52 22.45 -9.67
CA ARG A 62 -6.52 22.20 -8.65
C ARG A 62 -7.09 22.55 -7.29
N VAL A 63 -7.15 21.58 -6.41
CA VAL A 63 -7.73 21.74 -5.07
C VAL A 63 -6.70 21.75 -3.95
N GLY A 64 -5.47 21.40 -4.24
CA GLY A 64 -4.43 21.41 -3.24
C GLY A 64 -3.15 20.77 -3.73
N SER A 65 -2.30 20.44 -2.81
CA SER A 65 -1.05 19.71 -3.09
C SER A 65 -0.74 18.75 -1.95
N VAL A 66 0.00 17.71 -2.24
CA VAL A 66 0.35 16.72 -1.23
C VAL A 66 1.64 17.16 -0.52
N ASP A 67 1.53 17.38 0.78
CA ASP A 67 2.66 17.77 1.60
C ASP A 67 3.40 16.58 2.21
N ASP A 68 2.67 15.52 2.53
CA ASP A 68 3.26 14.40 3.25
C ASP A 68 2.45 13.14 3.05
N ILE A 69 3.02 12.03 3.43
CA ILE A 69 2.31 10.75 3.52
C ILE A 69 2.51 10.19 4.90
N ILE A 70 1.43 9.87 5.57
CA ILE A 70 1.46 9.26 6.88
C ILE A 70 1.22 7.76 6.72
N VAL A 71 2.15 6.98 7.21
CA VAL A 71 2.05 5.53 7.20
C VAL A 71 1.70 5.08 8.60
N THR A 72 0.59 4.35 8.72
CA THR A 72 0.17 3.84 10.03
C THR A 72 0.75 2.44 10.19
N GLY A 73 1.42 2.22 11.30
CA GLY A 73 2.12 0.95 11.50
C GLY A 73 1.21 -0.25 11.66
N ASP A 74 0.04 -0.05 12.22
CA ASP A 74 -0.87 -1.15 12.55
C ASP A 74 -1.91 -1.44 11.48
N ILE A 75 -2.05 -0.56 10.53
CA ILE A 75 -3.08 -0.69 9.51
C ILE A 75 -2.40 -0.52 8.17
N ALA A 76 -2.72 -1.37 7.24
CA ALA A 76 -2.11 -1.30 5.93
C ALA A 76 -2.73 -0.17 5.09
N VAL A 77 -2.83 1.00 5.66
CA VAL A 77 -3.40 2.16 4.98
C VAL A 77 -2.46 3.33 5.15
N SER A 78 -2.25 4.05 4.08
CA SER A 78 -1.47 5.27 4.10
C SER A 78 -2.37 6.45 3.78
N TYR A 79 -2.05 7.58 4.36
CA TYR A 79 -2.83 8.80 4.17
C TYR A 79 -1.94 9.87 3.55
N ALA A 80 -2.45 10.56 2.56
CA ALA A 80 -1.78 11.71 2.01
C ALA A 80 -2.27 12.96 2.75
N ILE A 81 -1.37 13.81 3.12
CA ILE A 81 -1.72 15.09 3.74
C ILE A 81 -1.80 16.12 2.62
N VAL A 82 -3.01 16.56 2.36
CA VAL A 82 -3.28 17.51 1.29
C VAL A 82 -3.43 18.90 1.87
N ASN A 83 -2.61 19.80 1.39
CA ASN A 83 -2.74 21.20 1.77
C ASN A 83 -3.75 21.84 0.85
N ALA A 84 -4.86 22.24 1.41
CA ALA A 84 -5.98 22.78 0.65
C ALA A 84 -6.02 24.30 0.58
N GLY A 85 -5.15 24.98 1.25
CA GLY A 85 -5.27 26.43 1.37
C GLY A 85 -4.21 27.26 0.73
N GLY A 86 -3.34 26.69 0.01
CA GLY A 86 -2.01 27.19 -0.18
C GLY A 86 -1.66 28.32 -1.06
N PHE A 87 -2.57 29.08 -1.61
CA PHE A 87 -2.09 29.98 -2.62
C PHE A 87 -1.65 31.35 -2.14
N LEU A 88 -1.99 31.81 -1.02
CA LEU A 88 -1.61 33.12 -0.61
C LEU A 88 -1.27 33.18 0.85
N ALA A 89 -0.64 32.16 1.34
CA ALA A 89 -0.19 32.16 2.72
C ALA A 89 -1.28 32.38 3.73
N VAL A 90 -2.50 32.27 3.33
CA VAL A 90 -3.57 32.46 4.24
C VAL A 90 -4.04 31.10 4.67
N ALA A 91 -3.87 30.79 5.91
CA ALA A 91 -4.49 29.66 6.56
C ALA A 91 -4.30 28.35 5.80
N LYS A 92 -3.12 27.80 5.94
CA LYS A 92 -2.84 26.45 5.50
C LYS A 92 -3.83 25.51 6.15
N HIS A 93 -4.53 24.73 5.38
CA HIS A 93 -5.46 23.74 5.89
C HIS A 93 -5.08 22.36 5.38
N ASP A 94 -4.47 21.58 6.24
CA ASP A 94 -4.05 20.24 5.91
C ASP A 94 -5.16 19.23 6.19
N VAL A 95 -5.39 18.34 5.26
CA VAL A 95 -6.43 17.33 5.36
C VAL A 95 -5.81 15.97 5.09
N ALA A 96 -6.14 14.99 5.91
CA ALA A 96 -5.68 13.62 5.70
C ALA A 96 -6.65 12.89 4.78
N VAL A 97 -6.15 12.35 3.70
CA VAL A 97 -6.97 11.64 2.71
C VAL A 97 -6.35 10.27 2.46
N PRO A 98 -7.12 9.20 2.54
CA PRO A 98 -6.57 7.88 2.25
C PRO A 98 -5.97 7.85 0.84
N VAL A 99 -4.80 7.29 0.70
CA VAL A 99 -4.15 7.22 -0.62
C VAL A 99 -5.03 6.48 -1.62
N SER A 100 -5.81 5.51 -1.15
CA SER A 100 -6.72 4.75 -2.00
C SER A 100 -7.84 5.59 -2.61
N ALA A 101 -8.08 6.79 -2.10
CA ALA A 101 -9.12 7.65 -2.65
C ALA A 101 -8.66 8.39 -3.92
N PHE A 102 -7.38 8.40 -4.17
CA PHE A 102 -6.84 9.09 -5.34
C PHE A 102 -6.82 8.20 -6.56
N LYS A 103 -6.83 8.83 -7.72
CA LYS A 103 -6.57 8.18 -9.00
C LYS A 103 -5.41 8.89 -9.66
N LEU A 104 -4.56 8.13 -10.30
CA LEU A 104 -3.46 8.69 -11.06
C LEU A 104 -3.86 8.59 -12.54
N THR A 105 -4.16 9.71 -13.13
CA THR A 105 -4.64 9.78 -14.52
C THR A 105 -3.77 10.77 -15.27
N ASP A 106 -3.14 10.31 -16.36
CA ASP A 106 -2.25 11.16 -17.17
C ASP A 106 -1.22 11.89 -16.31
N ASP A 107 -0.63 11.15 -15.38
CA ASP A 107 0.37 11.69 -14.44
C ASP A 107 -0.18 12.79 -13.52
N LYS A 108 -1.47 12.93 -13.44
CA LYS A 108 -2.11 13.83 -12.50
C LYS A 108 -2.74 13.06 -11.38
N LEU A 109 -2.59 13.60 -10.18
CA LEU A 109 -3.19 13.03 -9.01
C LEU A 109 -4.58 13.62 -8.87
N VAL A 110 -5.59 12.78 -9.03
CA VAL A 110 -6.99 13.21 -9.02
C VAL A 110 -7.69 12.67 -7.79
N LEU A 111 -8.37 13.53 -7.08
CA LEU A 111 -9.21 13.16 -5.95
C LEU A 111 -10.67 13.42 -6.36
N PRO A 112 -11.38 12.38 -6.81
CA PRO A 112 -12.73 12.56 -7.33
C PRO A 112 -13.66 13.12 -6.28
N GLY A 113 -14.51 14.04 -6.69
CA GLY A 113 -15.50 14.63 -5.81
C GLY A 113 -14.98 15.68 -4.86
N ALA A 114 -13.68 15.95 -4.88
CA ALA A 114 -13.12 16.95 -3.99
C ALA A 114 -13.36 18.35 -4.55
N THR A 115 -13.79 19.24 -3.69
CA THR A 115 -13.82 20.66 -4.00
C THR A 115 -12.96 21.35 -2.98
N ARG A 116 -12.56 22.57 -3.27
CA ARG A 116 -11.81 23.36 -2.29
C ARG A 116 -12.62 23.55 -1.03
N GLU A 117 -13.91 23.77 -1.18
CA GLU A 117 -14.80 23.95 -0.06
C GLU A 117 -14.92 22.71 0.79
N ALA A 118 -15.03 21.54 0.15
CA ALA A 118 -15.11 20.28 0.87
C ALA A 118 -13.83 20.00 1.65
N LEU A 119 -12.69 20.28 1.06
CA LEU A 119 -11.43 20.09 1.75
C LEU A 119 -11.26 21.05 2.90
N LYS A 120 -11.67 22.30 2.73
CA LYS A 120 -11.58 23.28 3.81
C LYS A 120 -12.54 22.97 4.94
N ALA A 121 -13.64 22.28 4.65
CA ALA A 121 -14.59 21.89 5.66
C ALA A 121 -14.19 20.59 6.38
N ALA A 122 -13.24 19.86 5.85
CA ALA A 122 -12.81 18.61 6.47
C ALA A 122 -11.99 18.89 7.73
N PRO A 123 -11.93 17.93 8.64
CA PRO A 123 -11.12 18.08 9.85
C PRO A 123 -9.68 18.38 9.51
N ARG A 124 -9.12 19.33 10.22
CA ARG A 124 -7.74 19.73 9.99
C ARG A 124 -6.79 18.70 10.58
N PHE A 125 -5.81 18.31 9.81
CA PHE A 125 -4.77 17.42 10.29
C PHE A 125 -3.69 18.21 11.01
N VAL A 126 -3.28 17.71 12.16
CA VAL A 126 -2.19 18.29 12.94
C VAL A 126 -1.32 17.13 13.43
N TYR A 127 -0.03 17.28 13.29
CA TYR A 127 0.90 16.25 13.78
C TYR A 127 0.85 16.18 15.30
N ALA A 128 0.99 14.97 15.80
CA ALA A 128 0.99 14.78 17.25
C ALA A 128 2.30 15.18 17.90
N HIS A 129 3.39 15.20 17.12
CA HIS A 129 4.72 15.50 17.65
C HIS A 129 5.66 15.91 16.53
#